data_2d9d487ab9e3455b63b46b118f01d6d7
#
_entry.id   2d9d487ab9e3455b63b46b118f01d6d7
#
_cell.length_a   1.000
_cell.length_b   1.000
_cell.length_c   1.000
_cell.angle_alpha   90.00
_cell.angle_beta   90.00
_cell.angle_gamma   90.00
#
_symmetry.space_group_name_H-M   'P 1'
#
loop_
_entity.id
_entity.type
_entity.pdbx_description
1 polymer ?
#
loop_
_entity_poly.entity_id
_entity_poly.type
_entity_poly.pdbx_seq_one_letter_code
_entity_poly.pdbx_strand_id
1 'polypeptide(L)'
;MKKQIYDEKNGLNYTLHGDYYLPDLEINEEEPTYGKYGIMRKQFLKEHRSSRYQYLVLTGKLTEHLNQVDKEAREKVEMLVEQMAEQWGVTEKLKMQDQMEWVRKMNNIQKAAEEIVYKNIIFM
;
A
#
# COMPACT_ATOMS: atom_id res chain seq x y z
N MET A 1 3.65 -35.23 -17.47
CA MET A 1 2.47 -34.44 -17.16
C MET A 1 2.51 -33.13 -17.93
N LYS A 2 1.40 -32.73 -18.49
CA LYS A 2 1.32 -31.42 -19.16
C LYS A 2 1.38 -30.29 -18.11
N LYS A 3 2.11 -29.25 -18.43
CA LYS A 3 2.23 -28.06 -17.56
C LYS A 3 0.90 -27.31 -17.39
N GLN A 4 0.05 -27.37 -18.41
CA GLN A 4 -1.25 -26.69 -18.44
C GLN A 4 -2.31 -27.65 -18.98
N ILE A 5 -3.48 -27.62 -18.37
CA ILE A 5 -4.66 -28.36 -18.84
C ILE A 5 -5.87 -27.41 -18.82
N TYR A 6 -6.79 -27.64 -19.74
CA TYR A 6 -8.05 -26.91 -19.82
C TYR A 6 -9.22 -27.84 -19.44
N ASP A 7 -10.07 -27.38 -18.54
CA ASP A 7 -11.29 -28.09 -18.14
C ASP A 7 -12.50 -27.47 -18.82
N GLU A 8 -13.08 -28.22 -19.77
CA GLU A 8 -14.25 -27.75 -20.51
C GLU A 8 -15.52 -27.61 -19.65
N LYS A 9 -15.58 -28.30 -18.53
CA LYS A 9 -16.75 -28.26 -17.64
C LYS A 9 -16.93 -26.94 -16.94
N ASN A 10 -15.83 -26.29 -16.53
CA ASN A 10 -15.86 -25.03 -15.82
C ASN A 10 -15.20 -23.88 -16.58
N GLY A 11 -14.62 -24.16 -17.76
CA GLY A 11 -13.99 -23.14 -18.60
C GLY A 11 -12.69 -22.57 -18.04
N LEU A 12 -12.07 -23.25 -17.08
CA LEU A 12 -10.82 -22.79 -16.46
C LEU A 12 -9.61 -23.53 -17.00
N ASN A 13 -8.51 -22.80 -17.13
CA ASN A 13 -7.20 -23.37 -17.34
C ASN A 13 -6.55 -23.70 -16.01
N TYR A 14 -5.79 -24.78 -15.98
CA TYR A 14 -5.05 -25.19 -14.78
C TYR A 14 -3.56 -25.25 -15.12
N THR A 15 -2.75 -24.75 -14.20
CA THR A 15 -1.29 -24.81 -14.29
C THR A 15 -0.74 -25.77 -13.25
N LEU A 16 0.24 -26.60 -13.64
CA LEU A 16 0.90 -27.53 -12.72
C LEU A 16 1.82 -26.80 -11.77
N HIS A 17 1.52 -26.89 -10.47
CA HIS A 17 2.36 -26.40 -9.38
C HIS A 17 2.79 -27.57 -8.51
N GLY A 18 4.04 -28.02 -8.65
CA GLY A 18 4.48 -29.26 -7.99
C GLY A 18 3.71 -30.46 -8.51
N ASP A 19 2.99 -31.16 -7.62
CA ASP A 19 2.18 -32.31 -7.95
C ASP A 19 0.70 -32.00 -8.19
N TYR A 20 0.31 -30.72 -8.11
CA TYR A 20 -1.08 -30.29 -8.17
C TYR A 20 -1.35 -29.33 -9.31
N TYR A 21 -2.50 -29.50 -9.95
CA TYR A 21 -3.02 -28.51 -10.89
C TYR A 21 -3.87 -27.50 -10.12
N LEU A 22 -3.48 -26.23 -10.21
CA LEU A 22 -4.25 -25.12 -9.63
C LEU A 22 -4.93 -24.36 -10.77
N PRO A 23 -6.21 -23.94 -10.56
CA PRO A 23 -6.90 -23.17 -11.58
C PRO A 23 -6.17 -21.85 -11.83
N ASP A 24 -5.92 -21.56 -13.11
CA ASP A 24 -5.50 -20.24 -13.54
C ASP A 24 -6.74 -19.35 -13.50
N LEU A 25 -7.16 -19.01 -12.31
CA LEU A 25 -8.10 -17.92 -12.17
C LEU A 25 -7.39 -16.70 -12.68
N GLU A 26 -7.97 -16.03 -13.66
CA GLU A 26 -7.56 -14.68 -14.03
C GLU A 26 -7.87 -13.74 -12.88
N ILE A 27 -7.24 -13.97 -11.78
CA ILE A 27 -7.02 -12.94 -10.83
C ILE A 27 -5.90 -12.15 -11.48
N ASN A 28 -6.24 -11.03 -12.06
CA ASN A 28 -5.27 -10.03 -12.42
C ASN A 28 -4.66 -9.54 -11.11
N GLU A 29 -3.80 -10.37 -10.54
CA GLU A 29 -3.00 -9.96 -9.41
C GLU A 29 -2.08 -8.88 -9.94
N GLU A 30 -2.39 -7.64 -9.55
CA GLU A 30 -1.47 -6.55 -9.74
C GLU A 30 -0.15 -6.93 -9.08
N GLU A 31 0.94 -6.59 -9.72
CA GLU A 31 2.24 -6.73 -9.07
C GLU A 31 2.31 -5.82 -7.85
N PRO A 32 2.95 -6.26 -6.75
CA PRO A 32 3.12 -5.41 -5.58
C PRO A 32 3.92 -4.15 -5.91
N THR A 33 3.27 -3.00 -5.81
CA THR A 33 3.92 -1.68 -5.94
C THR A 33 3.91 -0.91 -4.63
N TYR A 34 3.26 -1.48 -3.61
CA TYR A 34 3.18 -0.86 -2.30
C TYR A 34 4.53 -0.90 -1.59
N GLY A 35 4.82 0.20 -0.89
CA GLY A 35 6.01 0.33 -0.06
C GLY A 35 5.65 0.33 1.42
N LYS A 36 6.22 1.28 2.16
CA LYS A 36 6.09 1.43 3.61
C LYS A 36 4.62 1.38 4.10
N TYR A 37 3.75 2.17 3.47
CA TYR A 37 2.36 2.31 3.93
C TYR A 37 1.55 1.05 3.67
N GLY A 38 1.75 0.41 2.53
CA GLY A 38 1.10 -0.86 2.23
C GLY A 38 1.54 -1.98 3.17
N ILE A 39 2.82 -2.05 3.52
CA ILE A 39 3.36 -3.01 4.47
C ILE A 39 2.74 -2.80 5.86
N MET A 40 2.63 -1.55 6.32
CA MET A 40 1.98 -1.21 7.58
C MET A 40 0.50 -1.61 7.60
N ARG A 41 -0.21 -1.35 6.52
CA ARG A 41 -1.62 -1.75 6.37
C ARG A 41 -1.77 -3.26 6.40
N LYS A 42 -0.90 -3.99 5.72
CA LYS A 42 -0.88 -5.46 5.73
C LYS A 42 -0.73 -6.01 7.15
N GLN A 43 0.22 -5.47 7.89
CA GLN A 43 0.49 -5.87 9.27
C GLN A 43 -0.74 -5.58 10.16
N PHE A 44 -1.32 -4.40 10.04
CA PHE A 44 -2.52 -4.02 10.77
C PHE A 44 -3.69 -4.96 10.49
N LEU A 45 -3.93 -5.30 9.22
CA LEU A 45 -5.00 -6.22 8.84
C LEU A 45 -4.79 -7.59 9.45
N LYS A 46 -3.56 -8.11 9.45
CA LYS A 46 -3.24 -9.40 10.05
C LYS A 46 -3.52 -9.42 11.56
N GLU A 47 -3.13 -8.36 12.27
CA GLU A 47 -3.21 -8.30 13.73
C GLU A 47 -4.58 -7.90 14.24
N HIS A 48 -5.28 -7.00 13.57
CA HIS A 48 -6.49 -6.37 14.07
C HIS A 48 -7.74 -6.59 13.22
N ARG A 49 -7.58 -7.09 11.99
CA ARG A 49 -8.68 -7.34 11.06
C ARG A 49 -8.45 -8.66 10.32
N SER A 50 -8.22 -9.73 11.06
CA SER A 50 -7.83 -11.02 10.50
C SER A 50 -8.87 -11.61 9.53
N SER A 51 -10.16 -11.43 9.79
CA SER A 51 -11.22 -11.90 8.90
C SER A 51 -11.16 -11.19 7.55
N ARG A 52 -10.97 -9.89 7.56
CA ARG A 52 -10.83 -9.09 6.33
C ARG A 52 -9.54 -9.45 5.59
N TYR A 53 -8.46 -9.64 6.33
CA TYR A 53 -7.19 -10.09 5.75
C TYR A 53 -7.35 -11.41 5.01
N GLN A 54 -7.97 -12.41 5.65
CA GLN A 54 -8.22 -13.71 5.04
C GLN A 54 -9.11 -13.61 3.81
N TYR A 55 -10.15 -12.80 3.87
CA TYR A 55 -11.02 -12.55 2.72
C TYR A 55 -10.24 -11.99 1.53
N LEU A 56 -9.39 -11.00 1.76
CA LEU A 56 -8.56 -10.39 0.72
C LEU A 56 -7.56 -11.39 0.13
N VAL A 57 -6.95 -12.22 0.96
CA VAL A 57 -6.04 -13.29 0.51
C VAL A 57 -6.79 -14.31 -0.34
N LEU A 58 -7.93 -14.81 0.16
CA LEU A 58 -8.71 -15.84 -0.53
C LEU A 58 -9.28 -15.38 -1.86
N THR A 59 -9.64 -14.11 -1.96
CA THR A 59 -10.19 -13.53 -3.20
C THR A 59 -9.11 -13.01 -4.16
N GLY A 60 -7.82 -13.07 -3.74
CA GLY A 60 -6.71 -12.57 -4.54
C GLY A 60 -6.66 -11.04 -4.68
N LYS A 61 -7.34 -10.32 -3.79
CA LYS A 61 -7.44 -8.86 -3.84
C LYS A 61 -6.52 -8.13 -2.87
N LEU A 62 -5.70 -8.86 -2.11
CA LEU A 62 -4.83 -8.25 -1.10
C LEU A 62 -3.83 -7.28 -1.72
N THR A 63 -3.12 -7.68 -2.75
CA THR A 63 -2.11 -6.86 -3.42
C THR A 63 -2.73 -5.59 -4.00
N GLU A 64 -3.85 -5.70 -4.69
CA GLU A 64 -4.61 -4.57 -5.21
C GLU A 64 -4.98 -3.59 -4.09
N HIS A 65 -5.53 -4.10 -2.99
CA HIS A 65 -5.89 -3.29 -1.83
C HIS A 65 -4.69 -2.56 -1.24
N LEU A 66 -3.56 -3.26 -1.06
CA LEU A 66 -2.35 -2.67 -0.50
C LEU A 66 -1.71 -1.64 -1.43
N ASN A 67 -1.71 -1.89 -2.74
CA ASN A 67 -1.24 -0.92 -3.73
C ASN A 67 -2.08 0.35 -3.70
N GLN A 68 -3.40 0.21 -3.60
CA GLN A 68 -4.33 1.33 -3.54
C GLN A 68 -4.14 2.14 -2.26
N VAL A 69 -4.04 1.47 -1.11
CA VAL A 69 -3.81 2.12 0.18
C VAL A 69 -2.49 2.86 0.21
N ASP A 70 -1.42 2.24 -0.29
CA ASP A 70 -0.10 2.85 -0.34
C ASP A 70 -0.10 4.11 -1.21
N LYS A 71 -0.73 4.04 -2.37
CA LYS A 71 -0.86 5.19 -3.28
C LYS A 71 -1.62 6.35 -2.61
N GLU A 72 -2.79 6.05 -2.03
CA GLU A 72 -3.59 7.05 -1.33
C GLU A 72 -2.84 7.67 -0.16
N ALA A 73 -2.14 6.84 0.62
CA ALA A 73 -1.36 7.31 1.75
C ALA A 73 -0.22 8.23 1.32
N ARG A 74 0.53 7.86 0.27
CA ARG A 74 1.61 8.70 -0.25
C ARG A 74 1.11 10.04 -0.77
N GLU A 75 0.05 10.03 -1.56
CA GLU A 75 -0.56 11.25 -2.09
C GLU A 75 -1.05 12.16 -0.95
N LYS A 76 -1.68 11.57 0.06
CA LYS A 76 -2.19 12.32 1.21
C LYS A 76 -1.06 12.93 2.04
N VAL A 77 0.02 12.18 2.28
CA VAL A 77 1.20 12.69 2.99
C VAL A 77 1.81 13.87 2.23
N GLU A 78 2.02 13.73 0.93
CA GLU A 78 2.57 14.80 0.09
C GLU A 78 1.71 16.07 0.17
N MET A 79 0.41 15.93 0.05
CA MET A 79 -0.53 17.04 0.15
C MET A 79 -0.46 17.71 1.52
N LEU A 80 -0.47 16.92 2.59
CA LEU A 80 -0.39 17.45 3.96
C LEU A 80 0.92 18.14 4.24
N VAL A 81 2.03 17.60 3.75
CA VAL A 81 3.36 18.20 3.91
C VAL A 81 3.40 19.56 3.22
N GLU A 82 2.89 19.67 2.00
CA GLU A 82 2.82 20.95 1.29
C GLU A 82 1.97 21.98 2.04
N GLN A 83 0.79 21.59 2.49
CA GLN A 83 -0.11 22.46 3.23
C GLN A 83 0.50 22.93 4.55
N MET A 84 1.08 22.03 5.32
CA MET A 84 1.71 22.35 6.60
C MET A 84 2.95 23.22 6.42
N ALA A 85 3.77 22.95 5.39
CA ALA A 85 4.93 23.75 5.09
C ALA A 85 4.53 25.21 4.77
N GLU A 86 3.47 25.37 4.00
CA GLU A 86 2.93 26.70 3.69
C GLU A 86 2.42 27.41 4.95
N GLN A 87 1.62 26.72 5.76
CA GLN A 87 1.05 27.26 6.99
C GLN A 87 2.10 27.64 8.02
N TRP A 88 3.18 26.86 8.12
CA TRP A 88 4.25 27.07 9.11
C TRP A 88 5.37 27.96 8.59
N GLY A 89 5.24 28.49 7.38
CA GLY A 89 6.24 29.38 6.78
C GLY A 89 7.57 28.70 6.44
N VAL A 90 7.54 27.38 6.23
CA VAL A 90 8.72 26.59 5.85
C VAL A 90 8.89 26.67 4.34
N THR A 91 9.74 27.58 3.87
CA THR A 91 9.88 27.90 2.46
C THR A 91 11.31 27.65 1.97
N GLU A 92 11.51 27.73 0.66
CA GLU A 92 12.83 27.69 0.03
C GLU A 92 13.74 28.82 0.55
N LYS A 93 13.16 29.94 0.89
CA LYS A 93 13.89 31.08 1.49
C LYS A 93 14.50 30.68 2.83
N LEU A 94 13.74 30.00 3.68
CA LEU A 94 14.24 29.48 4.96
C LEU A 94 15.36 28.47 4.74
N LYS A 95 15.21 27.58 3.75
CA LYS A 95 16.24 26.59 3.38
C LYS A 95 17.57 27.27 3.01
N MET A 96 17.50 28.37 2.29
CA MET A 96 18.68 29.14 1.90
C MET A 96 19.31 29.90 3.07
N GLN A 97 18.51 30.40 4.01
CA GLN A 97 18.95 31.16 5.16
C GLN A 97 19.47 30.28 6.30
N ASP A 98 18.78 29.21 6.61
CA ASP A 98 19.12 28.27 7.69
C ASP A 98 18.68 26.86 7.30
N GLN A 99 19.57 26.12 6.66
CA GLN A 99 19.30 24.78 6.18
C GLN A 99 18.96 23.79 7.31
N MET A 100 19.64 23.89 8.44
CA MET A 100 19.43 22.99 9.57
C MET A 100 18.04 23.19 10.19
N GLU A 101 17.60 24.43 10.33
CA GLU A 101 16.25 24.75 10.80
C GLU A 101 15.19 24.27 9.83
N TRP A 102 15.43 24.45 8.53
CA TRP A 102 14.54 23.94 7.50
C TRP A 102 14.38 22.42 7.57
N VAL A 103 15.49 21.69 7.70
CA VAL A 103 15.48 20.22 7.81
C VAL A 103 14.70 19.79 9.05
N ARG A 104 14.94 20.41 10.19
CA ARG A 104 14.25 20.09 11.45
C ARG A 104 12.76 20.31 11.34
N LYS A 105 12.33 21.45 10.80
CA LYS A 105 10.91 21.76 10.59
C LYS A 105 10.25 20.82 9.60
N MET A 106 10.92 20.51 8.50
CA MET A 106 10.40 19.57 7.50
C MET A 106 10.25 18.16 8.08
N ASN A 107 11.18 17.70 8.91
CA ASN A 107 11.07 16.41 9.59
C ASN A 107 9.86 16.37 10.54
N ASN A 108 9.61 17.44 11.28
CA ASN A 108 8.44 17.54 12.16
C ASN A 108 7.13 17.55 11.36
N ILE A 109 7.09 18.24 10.23
CA ILE A 109 5.94 18.26 9.32
C ILE A 109 5.70 16.86 8.75
N GLN A 110 6.75 16.17 8.32
CA GLN A 110 6.66 14.83 7.78
C GLN A 110 6.05 13.87 8.80
N LYS A 111 6.53 13.90 10.04
CA LYS A 111 5.98 13.08 11.12
C LYS A 111 4.52 13.37 11.42
N ALA A 112 4.16 14.64 11.49
CA ALA A 112 2.78 15.06 11.75
C ALA A 112 1.84 14.61 10.63
N ALA A 113 2.24 14.76 9.37
CA ALA A 113 1.48 14.31 8.22
C ALA A 113 1.31 12.79 8.22
N GLU A 114 2.37 12.04 8.48
CA GLU A 114 2.33 10.58 8.57
C GLU A 114 1.39 10.10 9.68
N GLU A 115 1.41 10.71 10.85
CA GLU A 115 0.50 10.37 11.96
C GLU A 115 -0.96 10.53 11.57
N ILE A 116 -1.31 11.58 10.86
CA ILE A 116 -2.67 11.81 10.37
C ILE A 116 -3.07 10.69 9.39
N VAL A 117 -2.19 10.36 8.46
CA VAL A 117 -2.43 9.31 7.46
C VAL A 117 -2.54 7.93 8.13
N TYR A 118 -1.73 7.63 9.11
CA TYR A 118 -1.80 6.36 9.84
C TYR A 118 -3.17 6.16 10.47
N LYS A 119 -3.69 7.18 11.13
CA LYS A 119 -5.02 7.11 11.77
C LYS A 119 -6.16 6.99 10.77
N ASN A 120 -6.08 7.73 9.66
CA ASN A 120 -7.20 7.87 8.75
C ASN A 120 -7.24 6.83 7.63
N ILE A 121 -6.11 6.26 7.26
CA ILE A 121 -5.99 5.35 6.12
C ILE A 121 -5.41 3.99 6.53
N ILE A 122 -4.31 3.99 7.26
CA ILE A 122 -3.56 2.75 7.54
C ILE A 122 -4.21 1.91 8.64
N PHE A 123 -4.64 2.54 9.72
CA PHE A 123 -5.17 1.88 10.92
C PHE A 123 -6.70 2.02 11.05
N MET A 124 -7.37 1.92 9.94
CA MET A 124 -8.83 1.94 9.90
C MET A 124 -9.43 0.57 10.17
#